data_b10357e8ffdf2fa3a02a372264ec4766
#
_entry.id   b10357e8ffdf2fa3a02a372264ec4766
#
_cell.length_a   1.000
_cell.length_b   1.000
_cell.length_c   1.000
_cell.angle_alpha   90.00
_cell.angle_beta   90.00
_cell.angle_gamma   90.00
#
_symmetry.space_group_name_H-M   'P 1'
#
loop_
_entity.id
_entity.type
_entity.pdbx_description
1 polymer ?
#
loop_
_entity_poly.entity_id
_entity_poly.type
_entity_poly.pdbx_seq_one_letter_code
_entity_poly.pdbx_strand_id
1 'polypeptide(L)'
;LSPSLKEVYQDYEKERKVEELNGFIPLSGISDTLTILCNENGPYVVYRSDQYGFNNSPLVYNRTNKKLLLLGDSFVQGSCVRPGEDLTSKINEEGITTINVAIGGTGPLVQLGALKEYGSTLNPEVVLSVFYENDLEDLWNEYKVSFLKQYLNSEFSQGLSSRQAEIDNFWKQLIKSKATHIKNTTNPKGPFSFYERNKRVFNLYFVRKLLGLIPYSYSVTQTLERYSMVLEATKREAEKLGAEFYLVYLPSYTDVQKGLQGNAMKVLDIAKELGVP
;
A
#
# COMPACT_ATOMS: atom_id res chain seq x y z
N LEU A 1 -6.29 13.79 -8.28
CA LEU A 1 -6.55 12.51 -7.61
C LEU A 1 -5.73 11.45 -8.32
N SER A 2 -4.75 10.86 -7.62
CA SER A 2 -4.04 9.70 -8.13
C SER A 2 -5.01 8.52 -8.16
N PRO A 3 -5.14 7.77 -9.27
CA PRO A 3 -5.85 6.50 -9.25
C PRO A 3 -5.17 5.58 -8.24
N SER A 4 -5.95 4.79 -7.50
CA SER A 4 -5.35 3.84 -6.56
C SER A 4 -4.67 2.71 -7.31
N LEU A 5 -3.56 2.19 -6.79
CA LEU A 5 -2.92 0.98 -7.32
C LEU A 5 -3.90 -0.19 -7.37
N LYS A 6 -4.84 -0.26 -6.41
CA LYS A 6 -5.93 -1.26 -6.40
C LYS A 6 -6.79 -1.24 -7.67
N GLU A 7 -7.09 -0.05 -8.22
CA GLU A 7 -7.79 0.07 -9.50
C GLU A 7 -6.94 -0.44 -10.67
N VAL A 8 -5.64 -0.17 -10.66
CA VAL A 8 -4.71 -0.68 -11.68
C VAL A 8 -4.68 -2.21 -11.66
N TYR A 9 -4.63 -2.84 -10.48
CA TYR A 9 -4.62 -4.29 -10.37
C TYR A 9 -5.93 -4.93 -10.82
N GLN A 10 -7.07 -4.33 -10.48
CA GLN A 10 -8.39 -4.85 -10.88
C GLN A 10 -8.62 -4.76 -12.38
N ASP A 11 -8.15 -3.72 -13.02
CA ASP A 11 -8.22 -3.56 -14.46
C ASP A 11 -7.25 -4.52 -15.17
N TYR A 12 -6.09 -4.78 -14.57
CA TYR A 12 -5.10 -5.72 -15.04
C TYR A 12 -5.64 -7.16 -15.18
N GLU A 13 -6.40 -7.65 -14.19
CA GLU A 13 -7.01 -8.99 -14.24
C GLU A 13 -8.15 -9.07 -15.25
N LYS A 14 -9.00 -8.05 -15.33
CA LYS A 14 -10.20 -8.07 -16.17
C LYS A 14 -9.88 -8.04 -17.66
N GLU A 15 -8.81 -7.38 -18.05
CA GLU A 15 -8.54 -7.10 -19.45
C GLU A 15 -7.38 -7.89 -20.05
N ARG A 16 -6.65 -8.74 -19.28
CA ARG A 16 -5.44 -9.48 -19.73
C ARG A 16 -4.36 -8.60 -20.41
N LYS A 17 -4.28 -7.33 -20.03
CA LYS A 17 -3.55 -6.31 -20.77
C LYS A 17 -2.21 -5.95 -20.14
N VAL A 18 -1.36 -6.95 -19.81
CA VAL A 18 0.06 -6.70 -19.47
C VAL A 18 0.77 -5.99 -20.62
N GLU A 19 0.42 -6.32 -21.85
CA GLU A 19 1.03 -5.74 -23.05
C GLU A 19 0.69 -4.26 -23.23
N GLU A 20 -0.52 -3.82 -22.84
CA GLU A 20 -0.93 -2.41 -22.90
C GLU A 20 -0.32 -1.55 -21.77
N LEU A 21 0.13 -2.17 -20.68
CA LEU A 21 0.79 -1.49 -19.55
C LEU A 21 2.31 -1.37 -19.70
N ASN A 22 2.85 -1.44 -20.91
CA ASN A 22 4.30 -1.41 -21.17
C ASN A 22 5.08 -2.52 -20.43
N GLY A 23 4.43 -3.63 -20.07
CA GLY A 23 5.05 -4.80 -19.47
C GLY A 23 5.47 -4.65 -18.01
N PHE A 24 4.96 -3.66 -17.26
CA PHE A 24 5.21 -3.51 -15.83
C PHE A 24 3.97 -3.05 -15.05
N ILE A 25 3.97 -3.31 -13.74
CA ILE A 25 3.01 -2.74 -12.78
C ILE A 25 3.74 -1.70 -11.93
N PRO A 26 3.35 -0.41 -11.95
CA PRO A 26 3.99 0.59 -11.09
C PRO A 26 3.71 0.26 -9.62
N LEU A 27 4.75 0.37 -8.78
CA LEU A 27 4.64 0.22 -7.32
C LEU A 27 4.93 1.54 -6.58
N SER A 28 4.88 2.65 -7.30
CA SER A 28 5.07 4.00 -6.77
C SER A 28 4.21 5.01 -7.53
N GLY A 29 4.17 6.25 -7.04
CA GLY A 29 3.45 7.35 -7.67
C GLY A 29 4.27 8.13 -8.70
N ILE A 30 3.78 9.31 -9.07
CA ILE A 30 4.49 10.27 -9.92
C ILE A 30 5.57 10.97 -9.09
N SER A 31 6.78 11.08 -9.63
CA SER A 31 7.90 11.76 -8.97
C SER A 31 7.73 13.28 -8.90
N ASP A 32 8.35 13.90 -7.90
CA ASP A 32 8.50 15.34 -7.71
C ASP A 32 7.21 16.17 -7.92
N THR A 33 6.05 15.59 -7.63
CA THR A 33 4.74 16.17 -7.97
C THR A 33 3.90 16.43 -6.73
N LEU A 34 3.10 17.51 -6.74
CA LEU A 34 2.07 17.73 -5.73
C LEU A 34 0.98 16.67 -5.86
N THR A 35 0.86 15.85 -4.83
CA THR A 35 -0.06 14.71 -4.78
C THR A 35 -1.15 14.96 -3.75
N ILE A 36 -2.40 14.81 -4.16
CA ILE A 36 -3.57 14.90 -3.27
C ILE A 36 -3.82 13.50 -2.72
N LEU A 37 -3.77 13.36 -1.41
CA LEU A 37 -3.90 12.06 -0.74
C LEU A 37 -5.34 11.77 -0.32
N CYS A 38 -5.96 12.65 0.44
CA CYS A 38 -7.34 12.47 0.90
C CYS A 38 -8.00 13.77 1.38
N ASN A 39 -9.30 13.70 1.73
CA ASN A 39 -10.05 14.81 2.34
C ASN A 39 -11.12 14.34 3.35
N GLU A 40 -10.85 13.34 4.14
CA GLU A 40 -11.85 12.75 5.06
C GLU A 40 -12.41 13.75 6.08
N ASN A 41 -11.60 14.73 6.51
CA ASN A 41 -11.92 15.67 7.58
C ASN A 41 -11.98 17.14 7.14
N GLY A 42 -12.24 17.42 5.87
CA GLY A 42 -12.41 18.77 5.34
C GLY A 42 -11.38 19.18 4.30
N PRO A 43 -10.25 19.84 4.64
CA PRO A 43 -9.27 20.23 3.61
C PRO A 43 -8.55 19.02 3.04
N TYR A 44 -8.22 19.10 1.73
CA TYR A 44 -7.38 18.06 1.12
C TYR A 44 -6.00 18.03 1.76
N VAL A 45 -5.53 16.83 2.10
CA VAL A 45 -4.14 16.59 2.45
C VAL A 45 -3.32 16.48 1.18
N VAL A 46 -2.29 17.30 1.08
CA VAL A 46 -1.42 17.41 -0.10
C VAL A 46 0.02 17.30 0.35
N TYR A 47 0.79 16.48 -0.33
CA TYR A 47 2.24 16.39 -0.16
C TYR A 47 2.96 16.53 -1.50
N ARG A 48 4.26 16.80 -1.47
CA ARG A 48 5.10 16.67 -2.65
C ARG A 48 5.79 15.32 -2.61
N SER A 49 5.53 14.48 -3.60
CA SER A 49 6.22 13.19 -3.74
C SER A 49 7.72 13.39 -3.96
N ASP A 50 8.49 12.41 -3.52
CA ASP A 50 9.93 12.35 -3.75
C ASP A 50 10.29 11.92 -5.19
N GLN A 51 11.57 11.72 -5.45
CA GLN A 51 12.11 11.29 -6.75
C GLN A 51 11.60 9.92 -7.22
N TYR A 52 11.02 9.10 -6.34
CA TYR A 52 10.43 7.79 -6.64
C TYR A 52 8.91 7.78 -6.57
N GLY A 53 8.28 8.92 -6.26
CA GLY A 53 6.82 9.04 -6.18
C GLY A 53 6.21 8.68 -4.81
N PHE A 54 7.02 8.51 -3.76
CA PHE A 54 6.57 8.25 -2.38
C PHE A 54 6.41 9.53 -1.57
N ASN A 55 5.79 9.42 -0.39
CA ASN A 55 5.63 10.53 0.55
C ASN A 55 6.87 10.66 1.45
N ASN A 56 7.94 11.23 0.92
CA ASN A 56 9.15 11.52 1.68
C ASN A 56 9.62 12.95 1.42
N SER A 57 10.31 13.52 2.42
CA SER A 57 11.10 14.74 2.21
C SER A 57 12.31 14.42 1.32
N PRO A 58 12.61 15.20 0.27
CA PRO A 58 13.82 15.01 -0.54
C PRO A 58 15.11 15.06 0.28
N LEU A 59 15.10 15.74 1.44
CA LEU A 59 16.27 15.88 2.32
C LEU A 59 16.68 14.57 3.00
N VAL A 60 15.78 13.58 3.09
CA VAL A 60 16.07 12.30 3.76
C VAL A 60 17.14 11.50 3.02
N TYR A 61 17.24 11.65 1.72
CA TYR A 61 18.21 10.92 0.89
C TYR A 61 19.66 11.39 1.07
N ASN A 62 19.86 12.60 1.59
CA ASN A 62 21.17 13.19 1.83
C ASN A 62 21.73 12.85 3.22
N ARG A 63 20.95 12.19 4.07
CA ARG A 63 21.37 11.82 5.42
C ARG A 63 22.26 10.57 5.37
N THR A 64 23.29 10.55 6.21
CA THR A 64 24.30 9.47 6.29
C THR A 64 24.07 8.52 7.47
N ASN A 65 23.09 8.82 8.33
CA ASN A 65 22.75 7.99 9.50
C ASN A 65 22.07 6.69 9.07
N LYS A 66 21.94 5.76 10.02
CA LYS A 66 21.18 4.51 9.86
C LYS A 66 19.83 4.77 9.22
N LYS A 67 19.51 4.00 8.18
CA LYS A 67 18.28 4.17 7.41
C LYS A 67 17.25 3.11 7.81
N LEU A 68 16.11 3.57 8.26
CA LEU A 68 14.92 2.77 8.47
C LEU A 68 14.04 2.84 7.22
N LEU A 69 13.72 1.71 6.63
CA LEU A 69 12.77 1.60 5.52
C LEU A 69 11.41 1.15 6.07
N LEU A 70 10.37 1.95 5.84
CA LEU A 70 8.99 1.61 6.23
C LEU A 70 8.24 0.99 5.07
N LEU A 71 7.69 -0.21 5.31
CA LEU A 71 6.71 -0.88 4.47
C LEU A 71 5.33 -0.78 5.14
N GLY A 72 4.29 -0.64 4.36
CA GLY A 72 2.91 -0.59 4.86
C GLY A 72 1.94 -0.06 3.81
N ASP A 73 0.76 0.27 4.26
CA ASP A 73 -0.36 0.77 3.46
C ASP A 73 -0.59 2.28 3.63
N SER A 74 -1.85 2.69 3.62
CA SER A 74 -2.27 4.07 3.79
C SER A 74 -1.89 4.69 5.14
N PHE A 75 -1.82 3.89 6.21
CA PHE A 75 -1.40 4.36 7.54
C PHE A 75 0.05 4.81 7.53
N VAL A 76 0.93 4.04 6.90
CA VAL A 76 2.35 4.38 6.77
C VAL A 76 2.57 5.48 5.74
N GLN A 77 1.82 5.48 4.64
CA GLN A 77 1.86 6.56 3.65
C GLN A 77 1.51 7.92 4.24
N GLY A 78 0.78 7.95 5.37
CA GLY A 78 0.30 9.18 6.02
C GLY A 78 -1.02 9.69 5.41
N SER A 79 -1.91 8.76 4.98
CA SER A 79 -3.23 9.12 4.46
C SER A 79 -4.02 9.92 5.49
N CYS A 80 -4.59 11.06 5.03
CA CYS A 80 -5.43 11.95 5.84
C CYS A 80 -4.71 12.63 7.01
N VAL A 81 -3.40 12.53 7.08
CA VAL A 81 -2.56 13.16 8.10
C VAL A 81 -1.84 14.36 7.49
N ARG A 82 -1.74 15.46 8.20
CA ARG A 82 -1.06 16.66 7.72
C ARG A 82 0.42 16.39 7.49
N PRO A 83 1.04 16.98 6.45
CA PRO A 83 2.50 16.88 6.28
C PRO A 83 3.25 17.28 7.56
N GLY A 84 4.18 16.44 7.98
CA GLY A 84 4.92 16.61 9.23
C GLY A 84 4.27 15.96 10.46
N GLU A 85 3.03 15.52 10.39
CA GLU A 85 2.34 14.79 11.46
C GLU A 85 2.27 13.28 11.21
N ASP A 86 2.70 12.82 10.03
CA ASP A 86 2.74 11.41 9.65
C ASP A 86 3.86 10.64 10.38
N LEU A 87 3.73 9.30 10.39
CA LEU A 87 4.65 8.40 11.09
C LEU A 87 6.11 8.61 10.67
N THR A 88 6.36 8.72 9.37
CA THR A 88 7.70 8.90 8.81
C THR A 88 8.33 10.21 9.30
N SER A 89 7.55 11.29 9.27
CA SER A 89 8.00 12.60 9.74
C SER A 89 8.33 12.58 11.23
N LYS A 90 7.49 11.93 12.05
CA LYS A 90 7.71 11.85 13.50
C LYS A 90 8.96 11.04 13.85
N ILE A 91 9.19 9.92 13.18
CA ILE A 91 10.44 9.15 13.41
C ILE A 91 11.67 9.95 12.95
N ASN A 92 11.56 10.70 11.84
CA ASN A 92 12.64 11.57 11.38
C ASN A 92 12.94 12.73 12.35
N GLU A 93 11.95 13.26 13.07
CA GLU A 93 12.12 14.27 14.12
C GLU A 93 12.95 13.72 15.30
N GLU A 94 12.82 12.42 15.60
CA GLU A 94 13.64 11.74 16.62
C GLU A 94 15.09 11.45 16.17
N GLY A 95 15.50 11.90 14.99
CA GLY A 95 16.85 11.76 14.47
C GLY A 95 17.13 10.44 13.74
N ILE A 96 16.13 9.58 13.57
CA ILE A 96 16.24 8.33 12.82
C ILE A 96 15.91 8.61 11.34
N THR A 97 16.88 8.39 10.45
CA THR A 97 16.64 8.57 9.01
C THR A 97 15.64 7.53 8.50
N THR A 98 14.44 7.96 8.21
CA THR A 98 13.32 7.08 7.83
C THR A 98 12.86 7.38 6.43
N ILE A 99 12.77 6.35 5.60
CA ILE A 99 12.25 6.39 4.22
C ILE A 99 11.01 5.52 4.15
N ASN A 100 9.95 6.06 3.56
CA ASN A 100 8.67 5.41 3.40
C ASN A 100 8.49 4.98 1.94
N VAL A 101 8.19 3.71 1.69
CA VAL A 101 7.82 3.19 0.37
C VAL A 101 6.40 2.63 0.35
N ALA A 102 5.58 3.06 1.32
CA ALA A 102 4.19 2.65 1.42
C ALA A 102 3.26 3.42 0.47
N ILE A 103 2.24 2.75 -0.01
CA ILE A 103 1.17 3.32 -0.84
C ILE A 103 -0.19 2.82 -0.33
N GLY A 104 -1.14 3.72 -0.22
CA GLY A 104 -2.48 3.39 0.27
C GLY A 104 -3.21 2.38 -0.61
N GLY A 105 -3.90 1.44 0.04
CA GLY A 105 -4.67 0.38 -0.61
C GLY A 105 -3.81 -0.75 -1.16
N THR A 106 -2.60 -0.93 -0.62
CA THR A 106 -1.70 -2.04 -0.93
C THR A 106 -1.56 -2.94 0.28
N GLY A 107 -1.37 -4.24 0.02
CA GLY A 107 -1.14 -5.26 1.04
C GLY A 107 0.28 -5.81 0.99
N PRO A 108 0.55 -6.87 1.79
CA PRO A 108 1.89 -7.41 2.00
C PRO A 108 2.63 -7.85 0.75
N LEU A 109 1.94 -8.34 -0.30
CA LEU A 109 2.61 -8.80 -1.52
C LEU A 109 3.18 -7.62 -2.34
N VAL A 110 2.46 -6.51 -2.39
CA VAL A 110 2.94 -5.27 -3.02
C VAL A 110 4.02 -4.62 -2.18
N GLN A 111 3.93 -4.69 -0.84
CA GLN A 111 4.96 -4.22 0.08
C GLN A 111 6.28 -4.99 -0.12
N LEU A 112 6.22 -6.32 -0.30
CA LEU A 112 7.37 -7.13 -0.72
C LEU A 112 7.93 -6.67 -2.07
N GLY A 113 7.04 -6.42 -3.04
CA GLY A 113 7.44 -5.86 -4.33
C GLY A 113 8.18 -4.53 -4.18
N ALA A 114 7.67 -3.61 -3.38
CA ALA A 114 8.31 -2.31 -3.13
C ALA A 114 9.71 -2.48 -2.48
N LEU A 115 9.85 -3.40 -1.51
CA LEU A 115 11.15 -3.72 -0.92
C LEU A 115 12.14 -4.22 -1.97
N LYS A 116 11.73 -5.13 -2.85
CA LYS A 116 12.59 -5.69 -3.90
C LYS A 116 13.00 -4.68 -4.97
N GLU A 117 12.09 -3.77 -5.33
CA GLU A 117 12.34 -2.77 -6.38
C GLU A 117 13.15 -1.58 -5.89
N TYR A 118 13.03 -1.19 -4.63
CA TYR A 118 13.65 0.03 -4.10
C TYR A 118 14.69 -0.23 -3.01
N GLY A 119 14.64 -1.38 -2.33
CA GLY A 119 15.47 -1.68 -1.17
C GLY A 119 16.97 -1.57 -1.45
N SER A 120 17.48 -2.15 -2.56
CA SER A 120 18.90 -2.08 -2.91
C SER A 120 19.38 -0.65 -3.20
N THR A 121 18.53 0.19 -3.82
CA THR A 121 18.83 1.60 -4.09
C THR A 121 18.82 2.44 -2.81
N LEU A 122 17.93 2.14 -1.87
CA LEU A 122 17.77 2.86 -0.62
C LEU A 122 18.75 2.42 0.45
N ASN A 123 19.26 1.18 0.37
CA ASN A 123 20.25 0.59 1.26
C ASN A 123 19.89 0.75 2.75
N PRO A 124 18.78 0.17 3.21
CA PRO A 124 18.34 0.27 4.60
C PRO A 124 19.21 -0.59 5.51
N GLU A 125 19.38 -0.17 6.78
CA GLU A 125 19.91 -0.99 7.85
C GLU A 125 18.80 -1.72 8.63
N VAL A 126 17.57 -1.15 8.60
CA VAL A 126 16.39 -1.74 9.21
C VAL A 126 15.22 -1.64 8.25
N VAL A 127 14.48 -2.72 8.09
CA VAL A 127 13.19 -2.76 7.39
C VAL A 127 12.10 -3.01 8.41
N LEU A 128 11.13 -2.11 8.48
CA LEU A 128 9.98 -2.20 9.37
C LEU A 128 8.72 -2.35 8.56
N SER A 129 8.07 -3.52 8.64
CA SER A 129 6.74 -3.75 8.07
C SER A 129 5.68 -3.40 9.10
N VAL A 130 4.78 -2.49 8.76
CA VAL A 130 3.63 -2.13 9.60
C VAL A 130 2.41 -2.81 9.03
N PHE A 131 1.83 -3.72 9.81
CA PHE A 131 0.64 -4.47 9.45
C PHE A 131 -0.60 -3.89 10.11
N TYR A 132 -1.67 -3.73 9.36
CA TYR A 132 -3.01 -3.40 9.83
C TYR A 132 -4.04 -4.43 9.36
N GLU A 133 -5.20 -4.51 10.01
CA GLU A 133 -6.18 -5.59 9.77
C GLU A 133 -6.70 -5.70 8.32
N ASN A 134 -6.71 -4.59 7.56
CA ASN A 134 -7.12 -4.58 6.14
C ASN A 134 -6.09 -5.25 5.21
N ASP A 135 -4.83 -5.38 5.64
CA ASP A 135 -3.76 -6.00 4.84
C ASP A 135 -4.09 -7.45 4.40
N LEU A 136 -4.89 -8.17 5.19
CA LEU A 136 -5.35 -9.52 4.78
C LEU A 136 -6.30 -9.47 3.57
N GLU A 137 -7.23 -8.50 3.55
CA GLU A 137 -8.13 -8.34 2.39
C GLU A 137 -7.37 -7.85 1.17
N ASP A 138 -6.43 -6.93 1.35
CA ASP A 138 -5.61 -6.42 0.27
C ASP A 138 -4.69 -7.53 -0.27
N LEU A 139 -4.05 -8.33 0.57
CA LEU A 139 -3.28 -9.51 0.16
C LEU A 139 -4.13 -10.52 -0.63
N TRP A 140 -5.36 -10.79 -0.17
CA TRP A 140 -6.27 -11.67 -0.91
C TRP A 140 -6.52 -11.19 -2.33
N ASN A 141 -6.68 -9.88 -2.53
CA ASN A 141 -6.89 -9.28 -3.84
C ASN A 141 -5.61 -9.26 -4.68
N GLU A 142 -4.47 -8.94 -4.09
CA GLU A 142 -3.17 -8.96 -4.75
C GLU A 142 -2.78 -10.35 -5.24
N TYR A 143 -3.11 -11.37 -4.46
CA TYR A 143 -2.79 -12.76 -4.80
C TYR A 143 -3.58 -13.31 -6.01
N LYS A 144 -4.65 -12.63 -6.45
CA LYS A 144 -5.36 -12.91 -7.69
C LYS A 144 -4.56 -12.47 -8.92
N VAL A 145 -3.70 -11.46 -8.77
CA VAL A 145 -2.88 -10.91 -9.84
C VAL A 145 -1.65 -11.78 -10.05
N SER A 146 -1.64 -12.57 -11.13
CA SER A 146 -0.57 -13.53 -11.39
C SER A 146 0.80 -12.88 -11.51
N PHE A 147 0.86 -11.66 -12.03
CA PHE A 147 2.09 -10.90 -12.16
C PHE A 147 2.70 -10.54 -10.79
N LEU A 148 1.90 -10.10 -9.82
CA LEU A 148 2.38 -9.76 -8.48
C LEU A 148 2.95 -10.97 -7.74
N LYS A 149 2.42 -12.18 -7.98
CA LYS A 149 2.97 -13.41 -7.39
C LYS A 149 4.41 -13.71 -7.79
N GLN A 150 4.89 -13.14 -8.88
CA GLN A 150 6.28 -13.30 -9.29
C GLN A 150 7.26 -12.73 -8.26
N TYR A 151 6.83 -11.76 -7.44
CA TYR A 151 7.66 -11.24 -6.35
C TYR A 151 7.99 -12.27 -5.25
N LEU A 152 7.26 -13.39 -5.17
CA LEU A 152 7.64 -14.51 -4.31
C LEU A 152 8.89 -15.26 -4.82
N ASN A 153 9.24 -15.12 -6.09
CA ASN A 153 10.51 -15.60 -6.63
C ASN A 153 11.63 -14.62 -6.24
N SER A 154 12.69 -15.11 -5.58
CA SER A 154 13.81 -14.30 -5.09
C SER A 154 14.51 -13.49 -6.18
N GLU A 155 14.56 -14.01 -7.41
CA GLU A 155 15.28 -13.39 -8.54
C GLU A 155 14.41 -12.42 -9.36
N PHE A 156 13.10 -12.36 -9.10
CA PHE A 156 12.22 -11.48 -9.86
C PHE A 156 12.31 -10.04 -9.41
N SER A 157 12.51 -9.12 -10.33
CA SER A 157 12.38 -7.67 -10.20
C SER A 157 11.94 -7.09 -11.54
N GLN A 158 11.21 -5.99 -11.52
CA GLN A 158 10.84 -5.20 -12.69
C GLN A 158 11.86 -4.08 -12.99
N GLY A 159 12.78 -3.83 -12.06
CA GLY A 159 13.77 -2.74 -12.14
C GLY A 159 13.14 -1.34 -11.99
N LEU A 160 12.06 -1.20 -11.21
CA LEU A 160 11.25 0.02 -11.15
C LEU A 160 12.03 1.23 -10.64
N SER A 161 13.00 1.05 -9.75
CA SER A 161 13.82 2.16 -9.24
C SER A 161 14.60 2.90 -10.35
N SER A 162 14.88 2.23 -11.47
CA SER A 162 15.53 2.82 -12.66
C SER A 162 14.54 3.26 -13.75
N ARG A 163 13.25 2.98 -13.59
CA ARG A 163 12.18 3.22 -14.58
C ARG A 163 11.20 4.32 -14.19
N GLN A 164 11.60 5.24 -13.30
CA GLN A 164 10.70 6.26 -12.79
C GLN A 164 10.05 7.11 -13.90
N ALA A 165 10.79 7.44 -14.95
CA ALA A 165 10.22 8.18 -16.08
C ALA A 165 9.08 7.43 -16.80
N GLU A 166 9.14 6.10 -16.87
CA GLU A 166 8.09 5.26 -17.44
C GLU A 166 6.88 5.21 -16.50
N ILE A 167 7.11 5.11 -15.19
CA ILE A 167 6.08 5.14 -14.16
C ILE A 167 5.33 6.48 -14.21
N ASP A 168 6.05 7.60 -14.26
CA ASP A 168 5.47 8.93 -14.38
C ASP A 168 4.59 9.08 -15.63
N ASN A 169 5.08 8.59 -16.77
CA ASN A 169 4.35 8.64 -18.02
C ASN A 169 3.07 7.79 -17.95
N PHE A 170 3.16 6.58 -17.40
CA PHE A 170 2.02 5.70 -17.19
C PHE A 170 0.91 6.40 -16.37
N TRP A 171 1.25 6.96 -15.21
CA TRP A 171 0.29 7.65 -14.36
C TRP A 171 -0.31 8.89 -15.04
N LYS A 172 0.50 9.70 -15.72
CA LYS A 172 0.04 10.88 -16.45
C LYS A 172 -0.97 10.52 -17.56
N GLN A 173 -0.71 9.44 -18.29
CA GLN A 173 -1.62 8.93 -19.31
C GLN A 173 -2.93 8.43 -18.70
N LEU A 174 -2.86 7.64 -17.62
CA LEU A 174 -4.03 7.09 -16.94
C LEU A 174 -4.91 8.21 -16.34
N ILE A 175 -4.32 9.22 -15.70
CA ILE A 175 -5.03 10.39 -15.17
C ILE A 175 -5.71 11.14 -16.31
N LYS A 176 -5.02 11.38 -17.43
CA LYS A 176 -5.58 12.07 -18.60
C LYS A 176 -6.77 11.31 -19.21
N SER A 177 -6.66 9.98 -19.36
CA SER A 177 -7.75 9.14 -19.88
C SER A 177 -8.98 9.17 -18.97
N LYS A 178 -8.80 9.03 -17.65
CA LYS A 178 -9.89 9.12 -16.67
C LYS A 178 -10.53 10.51 -16.63
N ALA A 179 -9.74 11.56 -16.69
CA ALA A 179 -10.27 12.94 -16.73
C ALA A 179 -11.12 13.21 -17.97
N THR A 180 -10.73 12.66 -19.12
CA THR A 180 -11.50 12.74 -20.36
C THR A 180 -12.81 11.95 -20.26
N HIS A 181 -12.76 10.75 -19.69
CA HIS A 181 -13.96 9.94 -19.47
C HIS A 181 -14.97 10.63 -18.55
N ILE A 182 -14.51 11.21 -17.43
CA ILE A 182 -15.35 11.96 -16.49
C ILE A 182 -16.02 13.15 -17.18
N LYS A 183 -15.28 13.92 -17.98
CA LYS A 183 -15.86 15.05 -18.73
C LYS A 183 -16.96 14.61 -19.70
N ASN A 184 -16.82 13.46 -20.31
CA ASN A 184 -17.77 12.95 -21.29
C ASN A 184 -18.99 12.25 -20.64
N THR A 185 -18.88 11.78 -19.39
CA THR A 185 -19.94 11.03 -18.69
C THR A 185 -20.70 11.86 -17.65
N THR A 186 -20.24 13.06 -17.29
CA THR A 186 -20.93 13.91 -16.32
C THR A 186 -22.13 14.62 -16.93
N ASN A 187 -23.26 13.90 -16.99
CA ASN A 187 -24.57 14.52 -16.89
C ASN A 187 -25.02 14.41 -15.42
N PRO A 188 -24.86 15.47 -14.58
CA PRO A 188 -24.91 15.33 -13.11
C PRO A 188 -26.32 15.22 -12.50
N LYS A 189 -27.38 14.99 -13.27
CA LYS A 189 -28.78 15.14 -12.84
C LYS A 189 -29.66 13.90 -13.02
N GLY A 190 -29.11 12.68 -12.99
CA GLY A 190 -29.95 11.48 -13.03
C GLY A 190 -30.25 10.93 -11.61
N PRO A 191 -31.48 10.36 -11.38
CA PRO A 191 -31.82 9.70 -10.12
C PRO A 191 -30.88 8.52 -9.78
N PHE A 192 -30.17 8.00 -10.74
CA PHE A 192 -29.18 6.92 -10.59
C PHE A 192 -27.94 7.38 -9.79
N SER A 193 -27.56 8.66 -9.88
CA SER A 193 -26.44 9.23 -9.12
C SER A 193 -26.70 9.27 -7.61
N PHE A 194 -27.96 9.48 -7.19
CA PHE A 194 -28.33 9.48 -5.76
C PHE A 194 -28.26 8.09 -5.15
N TYR A 195 -28.75 7.06 -5.87
CA TYR A 195 -28.72 5.66 -5.42
C TYR A 195 -27.28 5.14 -5.28
N GLU A 196 -26.42 5.33 -6.29
CA GLU A 196 -25.03 4.87 -6.23
C GLU A 196 -24.25 5.55 -5.09
N ARG A 197 -24.47 6.85 -4.86
CA ARG A 197 -23.82 7.59 -3.77
C ARG A 197 -24.26 7.13 -2.39
N ASN A 198 -25.52 6.65 -2.24
CA ASN A 198 -26.09 6.24 -0.99
C ASN A 198 -26.30 4.71 -0.87
N LYS A 199 -25.75 3.93 -1.80
CA LYS A 199 -25.92 2.46 -1.87
C LYS A 199 -25.58 1.74 -0.56
N ARG A 200 -24.53 2.21 0.17
CA ARG A 200 -24.14 1.65 1.46
C ARG A 200 -25.20 1.88 2.54
N VAL A 201 -25.88 3.01 2.51
CA VAL A 201 -26.98 3.36 3.44
C VAL A 201 -28.21 2.53 3.11
N PHE A 202 -28.60 2.46 1.84
CA PHE A 202 -29.76 1.66 1.40
C PHE A 202 -29.59 0.16 1.66
N ASN A 203 -28.37 -0.37 1.56
CA ASN A 203 -28.08 -1.78 1.83
C ASN A 203 -27.87 -2.08 3.31
N LEU A 204 -28.15 -1.12 4.22
CA LEU A 204 -27.92 -1.28 5.65
C LEU A 204 -26.52 -1.81 5.99
N TYR A 205 -25.52 -1.41 5.20
CA TYR A 205 -24.17 -1.94 5.29
C TYR A 205 -23.60 -1.87 6.72
N PHE A 206 -23.75 -0.72 7.38
CA PHE A 206 -23.26 -0.53 8.74
C PHE A 206 -23.98 -1.40 9.77
N VAL A 207 -25.30 -1.55 9.63
CA VAL A 207 -26.10 -2.42 10.51
C VAL A 207 -25.70 -3.89 10.32
N ARG A 208 -25.56 -4.34 9.08
CA ARG A 208 -25.14 -5.71 8.77
C ARG A 208 -23.71 -5.98 9.24
N LYS A 209 -22.80 -5.00 9.11
CA LYS A 209 -21.44 -5.10 9.65
C LYS A 209 -21.45 -5.20 11.17
N LEU A 210 -22.22 -4.35 11.86
CA LEU A 210 -22.34 -4.35 13.32
C LEU A 210 -22.90 -5.68 13.86
N LEU A 211 -23.83 -6.30 13.12
CA LEU A 211 -24.44 -7.59 13.47
C LEU A 211 -23.60 -8.80 13.01
N GLY A 212 -22.42 -8.60 12.44
CA GLY A 212 -21.58 -9.68 11.92
C GLY A 212 -22.19 -10.44 10.72
N LEU A 213 -23.18 -9.85 10.05
CA LEU A 213 -23.91 -10.46 8.94
C LEU A 213 -23.22 -10.25 7.57
N ILE A 214 -22.09 -9.56 7.54
CA ILE A 214 -21.28 -9.43 6.33
C ILE A 214 -20.15 -10.45 6.44
N PRO A 215 -20.19 -11.55 5.68
CA PRO A 215 -19.09 -12.50 5.66
C PRO A 215 -17.84 -11.81 5.07
N TYR A 216 -16.67 -12.26 5.48
CA TYR A 216 -15.44 -11.86 4.79
C TYR A 216 -15.56 -12.17 3.30
N SER A 217 -15.14 -11.23 2.45
CA SER A 217 -15.12 -11.40 0.99
C SER A 217 -14.02 -12.38 0.54
N TYR A 218 -13.26 -12.94 1.49
CA TYR A 218 -12.09 -13.78 1.28
C TYR A 218 -11.99 -14.93 2.31
N SER A 219 -11.23 -15.96 1.96
CA SER A 219 -10.89 -17.05 2.88
C SER A 219 -9.76 -16.63 3.82
N VAL A 220 -10.08 -16.41 5.08
CA VAL A 220 -9.10 -16.01 6.10
C VAL A 220 -7.96 -17.03 6.23
N THR A 221 -8.28 -18.34 6.29
CA THR A 221 -7.26 -19.40 6.43
C THR A 221 -6.27 -19.38 5.27
N GLN A 222 -6.76 -19.40 4.03
CA GLN A 222 -5.88 -19.35 2.87
C GLN A 222 -5.08 -18.04 2.79
N THR A 223 -5.66 -16.93 3.27
CA THR A 223 -4.95 -15.66 3.27
C THR A 223 -3.83 -15.64 4.31
N LEU A 224 -4.03 -16.23 5.47
CA LEU A 224 -2.97 -16.36 6.49
C LEU A 224 -1.83 -17.28 6.02
N GLU A 225 -2.13 -18.37 5.31
CA GLU A 225 -1.10 -19.21 4.67
C GLU A 225 -0.27 -18.39 3.66
N ARG A 226 -0.94 -17.61 2.81
CA ARG A 226 -0.28 -16.72 1.85
C ARG A 226 0.52 -15.63 2.56
N TYR A 227 -0.01 -15.07 3.65
CA TYR A 227 0.68 -14.07 4.45
C TYR A 227 1.97 -14.63 5.04
N SER A 228 1.96 -15.86 5.58
CA SER A 228 3.17 -16.53 6.06
C SER A 228 4.25 -16.62 4.97
N MET A 229 3.87 -17.01 3.75
CA MET A 229 4.80 -17.07 2.61
C MET A 229 5.37 -15.71 2.24
N VAL A 230 4.51 -14.67 2.23
CA VAL A 230 4.93 -13.30 1.89
C VAL A 230 5.82 -12.72 2.98
N LEU A 231 5.47 -12.91 4.26
CA LEU A 231 6.27 -12.42 5.38
C LEU A 231 7.66 -13.05 5.41
N GLU A 232 7.74 -14.37 5.18
CA GLU A 232 9.00 -15.08 5.06
C GLU A 232 9.85 -14.55 3.87
N ALA A 233 9.21 -14.31 2.72
CA ALA A 233 9.90 -13.74 1.56
C ALA A 233 10.39 -12.31 1.83
N THR A 234 9.60 -11.50 2.57
CA THR A 234 9.98 -10.14 2.96
C THR A 234 11.17 -10.15 3.91
N LYS A 235 11.16 -11.04 4.91
CA LYS A 235 12.30 -11.25 5.82
C LYS A 235 13.56 -11.62 5.06
N ARG A 236 13.50 -12.62 4.17
CA ARG A 236 14.64 -13.03 3.35
C ARG A 236 15.18 -11.89 2.47
N GLU A 237 14.31 -11.08 1.89
CA GLU A 237 14.75 -9.95 1.06
C GLU A 237 15.43 -8.87 1.91
N ALA A 238 14.93 -8.57 3.12
CA ALA A 238 15.59 -7.66 4.05
C ALA A 238 16.98 -8.20 4.46
N GLU A 239 17.09 -9.49 4.81
CA GLU A 239 18.34 -10.16 5.14
C GLU A 239 19.35 -10.12 3.96
N LYS A 240 18.87 -10.32 2.71
CA LYS A 240 19.69 -10.22 1.49
C LYS A 240 20.26 -8.81 1.30
N LEU A 241 19.53 -7.79 1.74
CA LEU A 241 19.98 -6.39 1.75
C LEU A 241 20.93 -6.08 2.92
N GLY A 242 21.15 -7.03 3.84
CA GLY A 242 21.91 -6.82 5.08
C GLY A 242 21.16 -6.04 6.15
N ALA A 243 19.85 -5.92 6.03
CA ALA A 243 18.99 -5.19 6.95
C ALA A 243 18.35 -6.10 8.01
N GLU A 244 18.19 -5.58 9.22
CA GLU A 244 17.34 -6.20 10.24
C GLU A 244 15.87 -6.04 9.85
N PHE A 245 15.04 -7.06 10.07
CA PHE A 245 13.62 -7.05 9.73
C PHE A 245 12.73 -7.12 10.97
N TYR A 246 11.78 -6.21 11.08
CA TYR A 246 10.81 -6.14 12.16
C TYR A 246 9.38 -6.03 11.64
N LEU A 247 8.42 -6.60 12.38
CA LEU A 247 6.99 -6.45 12.15
C LEU A 247 6.35 -5.65 13.28
N VAL A 248 5.62 -4.60 12.93
CA VAL A 248 4.75 -3.88 13.85
C VAL A 248 3.30 -4.15 13.49
N TYR A 249 2.56 -4.73 14.43
CA TYR A 249 1.10 -4.82 14.31
C TYR A 249 0.47 -3.52 14.83
N LEU A 250 -0.24 -2.81 13.96
CA LEU A 250 -0.99 -1.62 14.33
C LEU A 250 -2.38 -2.05 14.83
N PRO A 251 -2.70 -1.91 16.14
CA PRO A 251 -3.96 -2.38 16.67
C PRO A 251 -5.12 -1.49 16.20
N SER A 252 -6.24 -2.11 15.87
CA SER A 252 -7.50 -1.41 15.63
C SER A 252 -8.06 -0.84 16.95
N TYR A 253 -9.01 0.09 16.85
CA TYR A 253 -9.71 0.59 18.04
C TYR A 253 -10.33 -0.53 18.88
N THR A 254 -10.84 -1.56 18.23
CA THR A 254 -11.42 -2.73 18.91
C THR A 254 -10.36 -3.54 19.65
N ASP A 255 -9.18 -3.71 19.04
CA ASP A 255 -8.05 -4.41 19.66
C ASP A 255 -7.55 -3.67 20.90
N VAL A 256 -7.50 -2.34 20.86
CA VAL A 256 -7.10 -1.52 22.02
C VAL A 256 -8.10 -1.69 23.16
N GLN A 257 -9.41 -1.76 22.87
CA GLN A 257 -10.44 -1.90 23.92
C GLN A 257 -10.57 -3.31 24.50
N LYS A 258 -10.46 -4.34 23.67
CA LYS A 258 -10.78 -5.73 24.03
C LYS A 258 -9.55 -6.63 24.13
N GLY A 259 -8.36 -6.12 23.82
CA GLY A 259 -7.16 -6.92 23.60
C GLY A 259 -7.12 -7.54 22.21
N LEU A 260 -5.93 -7.95 21.80
CA LEU A 260 -5.70 -8.59 20.51
C LEU A 260 -6.42 -9.94 20.43
N GLN A 261 -7.21 -10.16 19.40
CA GLN A 261 -8.02 -11.37 19.22
C GLN A 261 -8.07 -11.79 17.73
N GLY A 262 -8.52 -13.01 17.48
CA GLY A 262 -8.83 -13.50 16.15
C GLY A 262 -7.65 -13.46 15.18
N ASN A 263 -7.75 -12.68 14.10
CA ASN A 263 -6.73 -12.60 13.06
C ASN A 263 -5.47 -11.86 13.53
N ALA A 264 -5.60 -10.90 14.45
CA ALA A 264 -4.46 -10.20 15.05
C ALA A 264 -3.48 -11.19 15.70
N MET A 265 -3.99 -12.07 16.56
CA MET A 265 -3.18 -13.11 17.22
C MET A 265 -2.53 -14.04 16.21
N LYS A 266 -3.26 -14.49 15.18
CA LYS A 266 -2.72 -15.40 14.15
C LYS A 266 -1.58 -14.76 13.35
N VAL A 267 -1.68 -13.47 13.05
CA VAL A 267 -0.62 -12.72 12.36
C VAL A 267 0.64 -12.66 13.22
N LEU A 268 0.49 -12.39 14.51
CA LEU A 268 1.61 -12.35 15.45
C LEU A 268 2.20 -13.75 15.71
N ASP A 269 1.37 -14.79 15.75
CA ASP A 269 1.84 -16.17 15.85
C ASP A 269 2.68 -16.57 14.64
N ILE A 270 2.24 -16.22 13.41
CA ILE A 270 3.02 -16.43 12.18
C ILE A 270 4.37 -15.70 12.26
N ALA A 271 4.38 -14.44 12.68
CA ALA A 271 5.62 -13.68 12.83
C ALA A 271 6.58 -14.36 13.82
N LYS A 272 6.06 -14.81 14.97
CA LYS A 272 6.81 -15.54 15.99
C LYS A 272 7.37 -16.87 15.45
N GLU A 273 6.56 -17.66 14.73
CA GLU A 273 6.98 -18.92 14.11
C GLU A 273 8.12 -18.72 13.10
N LEU A 274 8.08 -17.61 12.36
CA LEU A 274 9.13 -17.22 11.41
C LEU A 274 10.34 -16.53 12.08
N GLY A 275 10.32 -16.35 13.41
CA GLY A 275 11.37 -15.65 14.13
C GLY A 275 11.49 -14.19 13.67
N VAL A 276 10.36 -13.52 13.40
CA VAL A 276 10.28 -12.08 13.13
C VAL A 276 9.91 -11.37 14.43
N PRO A 277 10.77 -10.48 14.95
CA PRO A 277 10.51 -9.71 16.15
C PRO A 277 9.48 -8.60 15.92
#